data_cc980d2bfe134b62c7b12e04a494cab3
#
_entry.id   cc980d2bfe134b62c7b12e04a494cab3
#
_cell.length_a   1.000
_cell.length_b   1.000
_cell.length_c   1.000
_cell.angle_alpha   90.00
_cell.angle_beta   90.00
_cell.angle_gamma   90.00
#
_symmetry.space_group_name_H-M   'P 1'
#
loop_
_entity.id
_entity.type
_entity.pdbx_description
1 polymer ?
#
loop_
_entity_poly.entity_id
_entity_poly.type
_entity_poly.pdbx_seq_one_letter_code
_entity_poly.pdbx_strand_id
1 'polypeptide(L)'
;MRKSAEFHRIHAEGRSHQLRRRVALEAARLISEHGMRDYRQAKLKAAQRLGLNDEQQLPRNREIEDALREHQRLFQSGSQPLALRARREAAAEAMRFLESYEPRLVGPVLEGTADEHSAVCLHVFCDAPEEIAMFLQERGIPFEQRTRTLRTDRQHSAEFPVLLFAAEGFAMDLTVFARDALRQSPLDRIDEKPMRRASLAALETMLAEEEIAQHEQEAGNGE
;
A
#
# COMPACT_ATOMS: atom_id res chain seq x y z
N MET A 1 -28.04 -27.32 -30.13
CA MET A 1 -27.74 -25.87 -30.06
C MET A 1 -27.34 -25.38 -28.68
N ARG A 2 -27.91 -25.80 -27.53
CA ARG A 2 -27.53 -25.35 -26.18
C ARG A 2 -26.06 -25.66 -25.80
N LYS A 3 -25.53 -26.85 -26.10
CA LYS A 3 -24.15 -27.24 -25.76
C LYS A 3 -23.07 -26.41 -26.47
N SER A 4 -23.30 -25.97 -27.71
CA SER A 4 -22.37 -25.12 -28.47
C SER A 4 -22.25 -23.71 -27.89
N ALA A 5 -23.38 -23.13 -27.47
CA ALA A 5 -23.42 -21.79 -26.85
C ALA A 5 -22.72 -21.78 -25.47
N GLU A 6 -22.90 -22.86 -24.70
CA GLU A 6 -22.25 -23.02 -23.40
C GLU A 6 -20.72 -23.20 -23.54
N PHE A 7 -20.27 -23.98 -24.52
CA PHE A 7 -18.86 -24.15 -24.86
C PHE A 7 -18.19 -22.81 -25.27
N HIS A 8 -18.84 -22.03 -26.13
CA HIS A 8 -18.34 -20.71 -26.53
C HIS A 8 -18.28 -19.73 -25.37
N ARG A 9 -19.24 -19.79 -24.42
CA ARG A 9 -19.24 -18.95 -23.22
C ARG A 9 -18.06 -19.28 -22.29
N ILE A 10 -17.82 -20.56 -22.01
CA ILE A 10 -16.70 -21.02 -21.19
C ILE A 10 -15.36 -20.60 -21.79
N HIS A 11 -15.18 -20.73 -23.10
CA HIS A 11 -13.95 -20.29 -23.78
C HIS A 11 -13.80 -18.76 -23.81
N ALA A 12 -14.87 -17.99 -23.90
CA ALA A 12 -14.84 -16.54 -23.82
C ALA A 12 -14.50 -16.06 -22.42
N GLU A 13 -15.10 -16.66 -21.39
CA GLU A 13 -14.79 -16.39 -19.98
C GLU A 13 -13.33 -16.74 -19.64
N GLY A 14 -12.82 -17.87 -20.14
CA GLY A 14 -11.42 -18.26 -19.97
C GLY A 14 -10.43 -17.28 -20.61
N ARG A 15 -10.72 -16.79 -21.81
CA ARG A 15 -9.89 -15.78 -22.48
C ARG A 15 -9.90 -14.44 -21.75
N SER A 16 -11.07 -14.00 -21.29
CA SER A 16 -11.21 -12.76 -20.49
C SER A 16 -10.43 -12.86 -19.18
N HIS A 17 -10.48 -14.00 -18.50
CA HIS A 17 -9.71 -14.24 -17.28
C HIS A 17 -8.19 -14.22 -17.53
N GLN A 18 -7.72 -14.86 -18.61
CA GLN A 18 -6.31 -14.83 -18.99
C GLN A 18 -5.82 -13.41 -19.34
N LEU A 19 -6.63 -12.61 -20.04
CA LEU A 19 -6.31 -11.23 -20.36
C LEU A 19 -6.23 -10.37 -19.09
N ARG A 20 -7.20 -10.47 -18.19
CA ARG A 20 -7.16 -9.78 -16.89
C ARG A 20 -5.92 -10.13 -16.08
N ARG A 21 -5.57 -11.42 -16.02
CA ARG A 21 -4.35 -11.87 -15.34
C ARG A 21 -3.08 -11.27 -15.96
N ARG A 22 -2.99 -11.19 -17.29
CA ARG A 22 -1.85 -10.56 -17.98
C ARG A 22 -1.74 -9.07 -17.66
N VAL A 23 -2.87 -8.35 -17.62
CA VAL A 23 -2.89 -6.92 -17.23
C VAL A 23 -2.49 -6.77 -15.75
N ALA A 24 -2.94 -7.66 -14.86
CA ALA A 24 -2.56 -7.63 -13.45
C ALA A 24 -1.05 -7.83 -13.25
N LEU A 25 -0.45 -8.79 -13.95
CA LEU A 25 0.99 -9.04 -13.91
C LEU A 25 1.80 -7.86 -14.44
N GLU A 26 1.40 -7.26 -15.58
CA GLU A 26 2.10 -6.09 -16.12
C GLU A 26 1.91 -4.85 -15.23
N ALA A 27 0.72 -4.67 -14.62
CA ALA A 27 0.49 -3.60 -13.64
C ALA A 27 1.35 -3.78 -12.38
N ALA A 28 1.45 -5.01 -11.86
CA ALA A 28 2.31 -5.37 -10.74
C ALA A 28 3.78 -5.04 -11.05
N ARG A 29 4.25 -5.36 -12.25
CA ARG A 29 5.60 -5.03 -12.71
C ARG A 29 5.83 -3.52 -12.76
N LEU A 30 4.87 -2.75 -13.27
CA LEU A 30 4.94 -1.29 -13.30
C LEU A 30 5.00 -0.67 -11.90
N ILE A 31 4.27 -1.25 -10.95
CA ILE A 31 4.32 -0.83 -9.55
C ILE A 31 5.69 -1.12 -8.96
N SER A 32 6.17 -2.33 -9.11
CA SER A 32 7.39 -2.84 -8.48
C SER A 32 8.67 -2.25 -9.10
N GLU A 33 8.77 -2.20 -10.44
CA GLU A 33 9.99 -1.76 -11.12
C GLU A 33 10.05 -0.25 -11.38
N HIS A 34 8.90 0.44 -11.44
CA HIS A 34 8.82 1.85 -11.81
C HIS A 34 8.20 2.72 -10.71
N GLY A 35 7.94 2.18 -9.53
CA GLY A 35 7.43 2.91 -8.38
C GLY A 35 6.04 3.53 -8.59
N MET A 36 5.20 2.97 -9.48
CA MET A 36 3.84 3.47 -9.70
C MET A 36 2.97 3.21 -8.48
N ARG A 37 2.45 4.27 -7.84
CA ARG A 37 1.64 4.14 -6.62
C ARG A 37 0.14 4.06 -6.88
N ASP A 38 -0.31 4.48 -8.05
CA ASP A 38 -1.73 4.50 -8.41
C ASP A 38 -2.09 3.24 -9.21
N TYR A 39 -2.88 2.37 -8.59
CA TYR A 39 -3.39 1.13 -9.20
C TYR A 39 -4.21 1.39 -10.46
N ARG A 40 -4.97 2.50 -10.52
CA ARG A 40 -5.75 2.84 -11.70
C ARG A 40 -4.82 3.20 -12.87
N GLN A 41 -3.82 4.03 -12.62
CA GLN A 41 -2.83 4.39 -13.63
C GLN A 41 -2.02 3.16 -14.06
N ALA A 42 -1.60 2.31 -13.11
CA ALA A 42 -0.86 1.10 -13.40
C ALA A 42 -1.65 0.15 -14.31
N LYS A 43 -2.93 -0.12 -14.02
CA LYS A 43 -3.76 -1.00 -14.86
C LYS A 43 -4.05 -0.42 -16.24
N LEU A 44 -4.29 0.89 -16.36
CA LEU A 44 -4.52 1.55 -17.64
C LEU A 44 -3.25 1.49 -18.52
N LYS A 45 -2.09 1.80 -17.94
CA LYS A 45 -0.80 1.72 -18.65
C LYS A 45 -0.45 0.28 -19.04
N ALA A 46 -0.74 -0.69 -18.17
CA ALA A 46 -0.55 -2.11 -18.46
C ALA A 46 -1.46 -2.56 -19.62
N ALA A 47 -2.74 -2.20 -19.59
CA ALA A 47 -3.69 -2.50 -20.67
C ALA A 47 -3.23 -1.89 -22.00
N GLN A 48 -2.80 -0.63 -21.98
CA GLN A 48 -2.27 0.05 -23.18
C GLN A 48 -1.05 -0.67 -23.76
N ARG A 49 -0.09 -1.10 -22.92
CA ARG A 49 1.10 -1.86 -23.36
C ARG A 49 0.73 -3.21 -23.99
N LEU A 50 -0.37 -3.81 -23.54
CA LEU A 50 -0.87 -5.09 -24.04
C LEU A 50 -1.82 -4.92 -25.24
N GLY A 51 -2.07 -3.69 -25.72
CA GLY A 51 -2.97 -3.39 -26.83
C GLY A 51 -4.45 -3.63 -26.51
N LEU A 52 -4.82 -3.53 -25.25
CA LEU A 52 -6.21 -3.73 -24.79
C LEU A 52 -6.89 -2.38 -24.59
N ASN A 53 -8.05 -2.22 -25.25
CA ASN A 53 -8.83 -0.97 -25.20
C ASN A 53 -10.16 -1.15 -24.42
N ASP A 54 -10.42 -2.33 -23.90
CA ASP A 54 -11.69 -2.64 -23.21
C ASP A 54 -11.53 -2.52 -21.70
N GLU A 55 -12.11 -1.47 -21.13
CA GLU A 55 -12.08 -1.22 -19.67
C GLU A 55 -12.79 -2.33 -18.87
N GLN A 56 -13.71 -3.08 -19.46
CA GLN A 56 -14.41 -4.18 -18.79
C GLN A 56 -13.48 -5.37 -18.51
N GLN A 57 -12.35 -5.44 -19.17
CA GLN A 57 -11.34 -6.48 -18.99
C GLN A 57 -10.20 -6.08 -18.02
N LEU A 58 -10.31 -4.89 -17.40
CA LEU A 58 -9.33 -4.47 -16.42
C LEU A 58 -9.42 -5.29 -15.12
N PRO A 59 -8.28 -5.64 -14.52
CA PRO A 59 -8.26 -6.37 -13.26
C PRO A 59 -8.78 -5.50 -12.11
N ARG A 60 -9.31 -6.16 -11.08
CA ARG A 60 -9.58 -5.52 -9.78
C ARG A 60 -8.26 -5.20 -9.09
N ASN A 61 -8.28 -4.24 -8.18
CA ASN A 61 -7.06 -3.86 -7.46
C ASN A 61 -6.47 -5.04 -6.66
N ARG A 62 -7.33 -5.92 -6.12
CA ARG A 62 -6.90 -7.14 -5.45
C ARG A 62 -6.12 -8.10 -6.36
N GLU A 63 -6.55 -8.27 -7.61
CA GLU A 63 -5.84 -9.12 -8.57
C GLU A 63 -4.43 -8.56 -8.89
N ILE A 64 -4.29 -7.22 -8.86
CA ILE A 64 -2.98 -6.56 -9.02
C ILE A 64 -2.12 -6.75 -7.76
N GLU A 65 -2.71 -6.63 -6.58
CA GLU A 65 -2.01 -6.83 -5.30
C GLU A 65 -1.50 -8.27 -5.17
N ASP A 66 -2.33 -9.26 -5.52
CA ASP A 66 -1.94 -10.66 -5.53
C ASP A 66 -0.80 -10.92 -6.53
N ALA A 67 -0.88 -10.32 -7.73
CA ALA A 67 0.19 -10.38 -8.74
C ALA A 67 1.47 -9.66 -8.28
N LEU A 68 1.37 -8.55 -7.53
CA LEU A 68 2.51 -7.83 -6.97
C LEU A 68 3.25 -8.68 -5.94
N ARG A 69 2.53 -9.34 -5.02
CA ARG A 69 3.10 -10.27 -4.04
C ARG A 69 3.82 -11.44 -4.72
N GLU A 70 3.20 -12.01 -5.76
CA GLU A 70 3.82 -13.09 -6.54
C GLU A 70 5.10 -12.60 -7.26
N HIS A 71 5.05 -11.42 -7.89
CA HIS A 71 6.21 -10.81 -8.55
C HIS A 71 7.37 -10.55 -7.59
N GLN A 72 7.10 -9.93 -6.43
CA GLN A 72 8.10 -9.68 -5.40
C GLN A 72 8.73 -10.96 -4.88
N ARG A 73 7.92 -12.00 -4.62
CA ARG A 73 8.41 -13.30 -4.18
C ARG A 73 9.34 -13.97 -5.20
N LEU A 74 9.05 -13.83 -6.50
CA LEU A 74 9.82 -14.50 -7.56
C LEU A 74 11.07 -13.71 -7.97
N PHE A 75 11.01 -12.38 -7.99
CA PHE A 75 12.05 -11.55 -8.60
C PHE A 75 12.75 -10.60 -7.62
N GLN A 76 12.21 -10.39 -6.43
CA GLN A 76 12.74 -9.47 -5.41
C GLN A 76 12.90 -10.12 -4.04
N SER A 77 13.04 -11.44 -3.99
CA SER A 77 13.12 -12.22 -2.74
C SER A 77 14.29 -11.80 -1.82
N GLY A 78 15.35 -11.19 -2.34
CA GLY A 78 16.47 -10.69 -1.55
C GLY A 78 16.34 -9.22 -1.16
N SER A 79 15.87 -8.34 -2.06
CA SER A 79 15.84 -6.90 -1.85
C SER A 79 14.58 -6.39 -1.16
N GLN A 80 13.41 -6.96 -1.51
CA GLN A 80 12.13 -6.51 -0.98
C GLN A 80 12.00 -6.71 0.54
N PRO A 81 12.38 -7.85 1.14
CA PRO A 81 12.32 -8.01 2.60
C PRO A 81 13.19 -7.00 3.36
N LEU A 82 14.39 -6.71 2.84
CA LEU A 82 15.27 -5.69 3.43
C LEU A 82 14.68 -4.29 3.33
N ALA A 83 14.14 -3.94 2.16
CA ALA A 83 13.48 -2.66 1.94
C ALA A 83 12.23 -2.49 2.82
N LEU A 84 11.46 -3.56 3.02
CA LEU A 84 10.29 -3.59 3.90
C LEU A 84 10.69 -3.39 5.36
N ARG A 85 11.70 -4.14 5.85
CA ARG A 85 12.19 -4.04 7.22
C ARG A 85 12.70 -2.62 7.53
N ALA A 86 13.55 -2.05 6.68
CA ALA A 86 14.05 -0.70 6.85
C ALA A 86 12.92 0.34 6.95
N ARG A 87 11.84 0.17 6.18
CA ARG A 87 10.66 1.05 6.25
C ARG A 87 9.82 0.82 7.49
N ARG A 88 9.75 -0.39 8.04
CA ARG A 88 9.11 -0.68 9.33
C ARG A 88 9.86 -0.05 10.48
N GLU A 89 11.19 -0.10 10.46
CA GLU A 89 12.05 0.56 11.45
C GLU A 89 11.85 2.08 11.39
N ALA A 90 11.94 2.69 10.20
CA ALA A 90 11.67 4.12 10.01
C ALA A 90 10.23 4.52 10.41
N ALA A 91 9.25 3.63 10.17
CA ALA A 91 7.87 3.86 10.61
C ALA A 91 7.77 3.87 12.14
N ALA A 92 8.45 2.96 12.84
CA ALA A 92 8.45 2.92 14.29
C ALA A 92 9.06 4.21 14.90
N GLU A 93 10.15 4.71 14.34
CA GLU A 93 10.75 5.99 14.76
C GLU A 93 9.84 7.18 14.49
N ALA A 94 9.26 7.26 13.29
CA ALA A 94 8.30 8.31 12.96
C ALA A 94 7.06 8.26 13.87
N MET A 95 6.59 7.07 14.23
CA MET A 95 5.45 6.90 15.13
C MET A 95 5.80 7.31 16.57
N ARG A 96 7.02 7.06 17.06
CA ARG A 96 7.48 7.58 18.37
C ARG A 96 7.58 9.11 18.33
N PHE A 97 8.14 9.67 17.27
CA PHE A 97 8.25 11.12 17.09
C PHE A 97 6.88 11.83 17.06
N LEU A 98 5.86 11.16 16.51
CA LEU A 98 4.50 11.67 16.36
C LEU A 98 3.55 11.16 17.46
N GLU A 99 4.04 10.63 18.58
CA GLU A 99 3.25 9.95 19.62
C GLU A 99 2.03 10.78 20.08
N SER A 100 2.19 12.09 20.25
CA SER A 100 1.12 13.00 20.65
C SER A 100 -0.09 13.04 19.69
N TYR A 101 0.08 12.56 18.46
CA TYR A 101 -0.94 12.51 17.42
C TYR A 101 -1.46 11.09 17.14
N GLU A 102 -1.26 10.16 18.07
CA GLU A 102 -1.75 8.79 18.03
C GLU A 102 -1.52 8.08 16.68
N PRO A 103 -0.30 8.05 16.14
CA PRO A 103 -0.03 7.55 14.79
C PRO A 103 -0.44 6.09 14.62
N ARG A 104 -0.89 5.76 13.41
CA ARG A 104 -1.21 4.40 12.98
C ARG A 104 -0.54 4.13 11.65
N LEU A 105 0.22 3.06 11.58
CA LEU A 105 0.82 2.58 10.33
C LEU A 105 -0.27 2.02 9.43
N VAL A 106 -0.20 2.36 8.13
CA VAL A 106 -1.12 1.90 7.09
C VAL A 106 -0.38 1.60 5.78
N GLY A 107 -1.10 1.03 4.82
CA GLY A 107 -0.61 0.87 3.45
C GLY A 107 0.51 -0.18 3.27
N PRO A 108 1.35 -0.05 2.22
CA PRO A 108 2.25 -1.12 1.77
C PRO A 108 3.23 -1.63 2.83
N VAL A 109 3.68 -0.77 3.74
CA VAL A 109 4.60 -1.15 4.83
C VAL A 109 3.91 -2.08 5.83
N LEU A 110 2.64 -1.77 6.18
CA LEU A 110 1.82 -2.63 7.03
C LEU A 110 1.43 -3.92 6.30
N GLU A 111 1.03 -3.81 5.02
CA GLU A 111 0.56 -4.94 4.22
C GLU A 111 1.69 -5.89 3.75
N GLY A 112 2.96 -5.48 3.90
CA GLY A 112 4.10 -6.30 3.54
C GLY A 112 4.48 -6.26 2.05
N THR A 113 3.94 -5.31 1.28
CA THR A 113 4.23 -5.13 -0.15
C THR A 113 5.11 -3.92 -0.44
N ALA A 114 5.65 -3.26 0.60
CA ALA A 114 6.57 -2.14 0.43
C ALA A 114 7.89 -2.59 -0.18
N ASP A 115 8.39 -1.77 -1.09
CA ASP A 115 9.67 -1.89 -1.77
C ASP A 115 10.49 -0.60 -1.62
N GLU A 116 11.61 -0.49 -2.34
CA GLU A 116 12.50 0.68 -2.30
C GLU A 116 11.84 2.00 -2.72
N HIS A 117 10.72 1.94 -3.45
CA HIS A 117 9.97 3.13 -3.91
C HIS A 117 8.81 3.50 -2.97
N SER A 118 8.51 2.66 -1.99
CA SER A 118 7.34 2.84 -1.14
C SER A 118 7.57 3.88 -0.06
N ALA A 119 6.59 4.77 0.16
CA ALA A 119 6.59 5.68 1.30
C ALA A 119 6.10 4.98 2.57
N VAL A 120 6.52 5.47 3.71
CA VAL A 120 5.92 5.16 5.02
C VAL A 120 4.64 5.97 5.15
N CYS A 121 3.49 5.29 5.18
CA CYS A 121 2.18 5.93 5.27
C CYS A 121 1.65 5.82 6.70
N LEU A 122 1.35 6.96 7.31
CA LEU A 122 0.79 7.04 8.65
C LEU A 122 -0.54 7.81 8.63
N HIS A 123 -1.52 7.32 9.36
CA HIS A 123 -2.67 8.08 9.80
C HIS A 123 -2.37 8.71 11.15
N VAL A 124 -2.56 10.01 11.26
CA VAL A 124 -2.38 10.79 12.50
C VAL A 124 -3.67 11.49 12.84
N PHE A 125 -3.90 11.77 14.14
CA PHE A 125 -5.19 12.24 14.62
C PHE A 125 -5.03 13.56 15.38
N CYS A 126 -5.65 14.61 14.82
CA CYS A 126 -5.63 15.94 15.38
C CYS A 126 -6.86 16.74 14.90
N ASP A 127 -7.54 17.45 15.80
CA ASP A 127 -8.72 18.24 15.42
C ASP A 127 -8.36 19.53 14.69
N ALA A 128 -7.12 19.98 14.84
CA ALA A 128 -6.55 21.11 14.11
C ALA A 128 -5.33 20.64 13.30
N PRO A 129 -5.48 20.30 12.00
CA PRO A 129 -4.38 19.81 11.17
C PRO A 129 -3.15 20.74 11.13
N GLU A 130 -3.37 22.04 11.34
CA GLU A 130 -2.34 23.07 11.40
C GLU A 130 -1.35 22.82 12.55
N GLU A 131 -1.77 22.19 13.65
CA GLU A 131 -0.90 21.87 14.79
C GLU A 131 0.23 20.92 14.35
N ILE A 132 -0.06 19.93 13.48
CA ILE A 132 0.95 19.01 12.99
C ILE A 132 1.89 19.72 12.01
N ALA A 133 1.38 20.62 11.18
CA ALA A 133 2.19 21.43 10.28
C ALA A 133 3.16 22.34 11.08
N MET A 134 2.67 23.00 12.11
CA MET A 134 3.48 23.80 13.02
C MET A 134 4.52 22.95 13.77
N PHE A 135 4.12 21.78 14.25
CA PHE A 135 5.01 20.83 14.92
C PHE A 135 6.20 20.42 14.05
N LEU A 136 5.98 20.15 12.74
CA LEU A 136 7.04 19.84 11.79
C LEU A 136 7.92 21.07 11.51
N GLN A 137 7.29 22.23 11.34
CA GLN A 137 7.98 23.50 11.07
C GLN A 137 8.91 23.91 12.23
N GLU A 138 8.46 23.81 13.47
CA GLU A 138 9.24 24.12 14.67
C GLU A 138 10.49 23.22 14.81
N ARG A 139 10.46 22.02 14.22
CA ARG A 139 11.56 21.08 14.19
C ARG A 139 12.42 21.18 12.94
N GLY A 140 12.14 22.18 12.09
CA GLY A 140 12.90 22.41 10.86
C GLY A 140 12.69 21.33 9.80
N ILE A 141 11.59 20.57 9.85
CA ILE A 141 11.26 19.53 8.88
C ILE A 141 10.47 20.17 7.74
N PRO A 142 11.05 20.30 6.53
CA PRO A 142 10.32 20.79 5.37
C PRO A 142 9.28 19.77 4.91
N PHE A 143 8.08 20.24 4.61
CA PHE A 143 6.99 19.39 4.13
C PHE A 143 6.22 20.04 2.99
N GLU A 144 5.58 19.20 2.18
CA GLU A 144 4.59 19.59 1.19
C GLU A 144 3.19 19.24 1.72
N GLN A 145 2.27 20.20 1.66
CA GLN A 145 0.86 19.97 2.02
C GLN A 145 0.03 19.67 0.78
N ARG A 146 -0.78 18.63 0.86
CA ARG A 146 -1.74 18.20 -0.17
C ARG A 146 -3.08 17.84 0.45
N THR A 147 -4.05 17.54 -0.40
CA THR A 147 -5.34 16.98 -0.02
C THR A 147 -5.53 15.62 -0.69
N ARG A 148 -6.12 14.68 0.05
CA ARG A 148 -6.44 13.34 -0.43
C ARG A 148 -7.91 13.03 -0.20
N THR A 149 -8.61 12.61 -1.26
CA THR A 149 -9.96 12.10 -1.14
C THR A 149 -9.93 10.62 -0.79
N LEU A 150 -10.57 10.24 0.33
CA LEU A 150 -10.74 8.85 0.76
C LEU A 150 -12.23 8.53 0.89
N ARG A 151 -12.59 7.27 0.61
CA ARG A 151 -13.93 6.77 0.84
C ARG A 151 -14.11 6.47 2.32
N THR A 152 -15.04 7.15 2.96
CA THR A 152 -15.38 6.94 4.37
C THR A 152 -16.33 5.77 4.54
N ASP A 153 -17.20 5.56 3.56
CA ASP A 153 -18.08 4.41 3.43
C ASP A 153 -18.37 4.10 1.95
N ARG A 154 -19.35 3.25 1.67
CA ARG A 154 -19.70 2.85 0.29
C ARG A 154 -20.30 3.97 -0.56
N GLN A 155 -20.84 5.01 0.06
CA GLN A 155 -21.59 6.08 -0.61
C GLN A 155 -20.90 7.45 -0.46
N HIS A 156 -20.05 7.61 0.56
CA HIS A 156 -19.45 8.89 0.89
C HIS A 156 -17.92 8.86 0.76
N SER A 157 -17.39 10.00 0.37
CA SER A 157 -15.96 10.29 0.36
C SER A 157 -15.73 11.64 1.04
N ALA A 158 -14.59 11.78 1.69
CA ALA A 158 -14.18 13.03 2.32
C ALA A 158 -12.73 13.35 1.93
N GLU A 159 -12.40 14.63 2.04
CA GLU A 159 -11.05 15.13 1.80
C GLU A 159 -10.29 15.24 3.13
N PHE A 160 -9.04 14.80 3.10
CA PHE A 160 -8.16 14.80 4.26
C PHE A 160 -6.85 15.51 3.93
N PRO A 161 -6.34 16.35 4.84
CA PRO A 161 -5.02 16.95 4.70
C PRO A 161 -3.94 15.86 4.70
N VAL A 162 -2.92 16.06 3.87
CA VAL A 162 -1.76 15.17 3.78
C VAL A 162 -0.50 16.01 3.87
N LEU A 163 0.43 15.63 4.73
CA LEU A 163 1.74 16.23 4.85
C LEU A 163 2.78 15.21 4.34
N LEU A 164 3.55 15.63 3.35
CA LEU A 164 4.59 14.82 2.72
C LEU A 164 5.95 15.40 3.07
N PHE A 165 6.85 14.60 3.62
CA PHE A 165 8.21 15.01 3.93
C PHE A 165 9.18 13.84 3.79
N ALA A 166 10.47 14.10 3.93
CA ALA A 166 11.50 13.07 4.00
C ALA A 166 12.11 13.05 5.40
N ALA A 167 12.27 11.85 5.95
CA ALA A 167 12.99 11.61 7.18
C ALA A 167 13.93 10.42 7.00
N GLU A 168 15.21 10.59 7.32
CA GLU A 168 16.26 9.54 7.24
C GLU A 168 16.36 8.85 5.87
N GLY A 169 16.06 9.59 4.80
CA GLY A 169 16.08 9.06 3.44
C GLY A 169 14.77 8.37 3.01
N PHE A 170 13.78 8.26 3.90
CA PHE A 170 12.47 7.70 3.57
C PHE A 170 11.43 8.79 3.31
N ALA A 171 10.58 8.57 2.30
CA ALA A 171 9.41 9.41 2.09
C ALA A 171 8.35 9.08 3.14
N MET A 172 7.88 10.11 3.85
CA MET A 172 6.81 10.04 4.84
C MET A 172 5.53 10.64 4.28
N ASP A 173 4.41 9.98 4.51
CA ASP A 173 3.09 10.35 4.03
C ASP A 173 2.12 10.33 5.21
N LEU A 174 1.85 11.51 5.78
CA LEU A 174 0.93 11.65 6.91
C LEU A 174 -0.44 12.06 6.40
N THR A 175 -1.47 11.24 6.60
CA THR A 175 -2.86 11.66 6.39
C THR A 175 -3.46 12.03 7.74
N VAL A 176 -3.98 13.27 7.85
CA VAL A 176 -4.51 13.81 9.09
C VAL A 176 -6.01 13.58 9.18
N PHE A 177 -6.45 13.01 10.29
CA PHE A 177 -7.84 12.76 10.64
C PHE A 177 -8.23 13.51 11.90
N ALA A 178 -9.51 13.83 12.07
CA ALA A 178 -10.03 14.28 13.35
C ALA A 178 -9.90 13.15 14.41
N ARG A 179 -9.79 13.49 15.68
CA ARG A 179 -9.56 12.51 16.77
C ARG A 179 -10.68 11.49 16.90
N ASP A 180 -11.92 11.86 16.62
CA ASP A 180 -13.08 10.94 16.64
C ASP A 180 -12.99 9.84 15.56
N ALA A 181 -12.26 10.08 14.47
CA ALA A 181 -12.03 9.10 13.39
C ALA A 181 -11.01 8.00 13.74
N LEU A 182 -10.44 8.00 14.95
CA LEU A 182 -9.51 6.95 15.39
C LEU A 182 -10.12 5.55 15.29
N ARG A 183 -11.41 5.41 15.58
CA ARG A 183 -12.14 4.15 15.55
C ARG A 183 -12.77 3.82 14.20
N GLN A 184 -12.78 4.77 13.26
CA GLN A 184 -13.37 4.61 11.93
C GLN A 184 -12.29 4.78 10.87
N SER A 185 -11.89 3.66 10.26
CA SER A 185 -10.96 3.70 9.13
C SER A 185 -11.71 3.98 7.84
N PRO A 186 -11.14 4.78 6.92
CA PRO A 186 -11.66 4.84 5.56
C PRO A 186 -11.58 3.48 4.89
N LEU A 187 -12.30 3.32 3.78
CA LEU A 187 -12.26 2.08 3.02
C LEU A 187 -10.96 1.96 2.23
N ASP A 188 -10.38 0.77 2.26
CA ASP A 188 -9.27 0.42 1.41
C ASP A 188 -9.71 0.39 -0.07
N ARG A 189 -8.82 0.85 -0.94
CA ARG A 189 -9.01 0.82 -2.39
C ARG A 189 -8.80 -0.57 -2.99
N ILE A 190 -8.25 -1.52 -2.25
CA ILE A 190 -7.94 -2.87 -2.73
C ILE A 190 -9.16 -3.77 -2.60
N ASP A 191 -9.75 -3.86 -1.42
CA ASP A 191 -10.85 -4.79 -1.13
C ASP A 191 -12.13 -4.12 -0.62
N GLU A 192 -12.16 -2.78 -0.57
CA GLU A 192 -13.30 -1.96 -0.09
C GLU A 192 -13.71 -2.27 1.36
N LYS A 193 -12.81 -2.80 2.16
CA LYS A 193 -12.99 -2.98 3.59
C LYS A 193 -12.37 -1.80 4.36
N PRO A 194 -12.68 -1.63 5.66
CA PRO A 194 -11.96 -0.66 6.48
C PRO A 194 -10.45 -0.89 6.42
N MET A 195 -9.69 0.16 6.13
CA MET A 195 -8.23 0.10 6.08
C MET A 195 -7.67 -0.44 7.39
N ARG A 196 -6.75 -1.38 7.29
CA ARG A 196 -5.97 -1.84 8.45
C ARG A 196 -5.11 -0.70 8.98
N ARG A 197 -5.05 -0.61 10.29
CA ARG A 197 -4.22 0.34 11.03
C ARG A 197 -3.45 -0.42 12.11
N ALA A 198 -2.14 -0.25 12.18
CA ALA A 198 -1.32 -0.82 13.24
C ALA A 198 -0.86 0.28 14.20
N SER A 199 -0.92 0.01 15.50
CA SER A 199 -0.29 0.84 16.53
C SER A 199 1.22 0.62 16.54
N LEU A 200 1.96 1.49 17.24
CA LEU A 200 3.40 1.32 17.43
C LEU A 200 3.70 -0.05 18.08
N ALA A 201 3.00 -0.44 19.13
CA ALA A 201 3.20 -1.73 19.79
C ALA A 201 2.97 -2.92 18.84
N ALA A 202 1.97 -2.85 17.94
CA ALA A 202 1.75 -3.89 16.95
C ALA A 202 2.88 -3.94 15.92
N LEU A 203 3.42 -2.79 15.50
CA LEU A 203 4.57 -2.73 14.59
C LEU A 203 5.84 -3.28 15.24
N GLU A 204 6.09 -2.95 16.50
CA GLU A 204 7.24 -3.48 17.26
C GLU A 204 7.15 -5.00 17.42
N THR A 205 5.95 -5.54 17.64
CA THR A 205 5.73 -7.00 17.66
C THR A 205 6.07 -7.62 16.28
N MET A 206 5.64 -7.01 15.19
CA MET A 206 5.97 -7.50 13.83
C MET A 206 7.48 -7.50 13.57
N LEU A 207 8.19 -6.43 13.99
CA LEU A 207 9.65 -6.36 13.86
C LEU A 207 10.38 -7.43 14.67
N ALA A 208 9.92 -7.70 15.90
CA ALA A 208 10.48 -8.75 16.75
C ALA A 208 10.25 -10.15 16.16
N GLU A 209 9.05 -10.42 15.62
CA GLU A 209 8.74 -11.68 14.95
C GLU A 209 9.62 -11.91 13.70
N GLU A 210 9.88 -10.84 12.91
CA GLU A 210 10.78 -10.91 11.76
C GLU A 210 12.23 -11.21 12.17
N GLU A 211 12.71 -10.62 13.26
CA GLU A 211 14.05 -10.85 13.77
C GLU A 211 14.25 -12.30 14.21
N ILE A 212 13.27 -12.87 14.94
CA ILE A 212 13.28 -14.27 15.33
C ILE A 212 13.32 -15.17 14.10
N ALA A 213 12.46 -14.93 13.11
CA ALA A 213 12.41 -15.73 11.90
C ALA A 213 13.71 -15.68 11.08
N GLN A 214 14.40 -14.53 11.04
CA GLN A 214 15.71 -14.39 10.40
C GLN A 214 16.78 -15.23 11.11
N HIS A 215 16.85 -15.16 12.42
CA HIS A 215 17.80 -15.94 13.21
C HIS A 215 17.58 -17.45 13.07
N GLU A 216 16.32 -17.90 13.01
CA GLU A 216 16.01 -19.32 12.79
C GLU A 216 16.45 -19.80 11.40
N GLN A 217 16.29 -18.97 10.36
CA GLN A 217 16.73 -19.29 9.00
C GLN A 217 18.26 -19.36 8.87
N GLU A 218 18.97 -18.45 9.53
CA GLU A 218 20.44 -18.44 9.57
C GLU A 218 20.99 -19.67 10.29
N ALA A 219 20.38 -20.03 11.41
CA ALA A 219 20.77 -21.23 12.18
C ALA A 219 20.51 -22.53 11.40
N GLY A 220 19.41 -22.60 10.63
CA GLY A 220 19.08 -23.78 9.81
C GLY A 220 19.89 -23.94 8.52
N ASN A 221 20.52 -22.87 8.01
CA ASN A 221 21.38 -22.92 6.82
C ASN A 221 22.86 -23.19 7.14
N GLY A 222 23.23 -23.30 8.41
CA GLY A 222 24.60 -23.53 8.88
C GLY A 222 24.96 -24.99 9.14
N GLU A 223 24.01 -25.92 8.93
CA GLU A 223 24.22 -27.37 8.98
C GLU A 223 24.28 -27.94 7.54
#